data_c4056457307c151f919198eb63767649
#
_entry.id   c4056457307c151f919198eb63767649
#
_cell.length_a   1.000
_cell.length_b   1.000
_cell.length_c   1.000
_cell.angle_alpha   90.00
_cell.angle_beta   90.00
_cell.angle_gamma   90.00
#
_symmetry.space_group_name_H-M   'P 1'
#
loop_
_entity.id
_entity.type
_entity.pdbx_description
1 polymer ?
#
loop_
_entity_poly.entity_id
_entity_poly.type
_entity_poly.pdbx_seq_one_letter_code
_entity_poly.pdbx_strand_id
1 'polypeptide(L)'
;MSGSRIKVTLYNRTFKEIDMSDYTRITEGIFSNRDDIVEVAFPEGVEVIAPNAFENCRRLEKVEFPKSHKSIENEAFINCLSLKEADYGKNVTVAPDAFKGCINL
;
A
#
# COMPACT_ATOMS: atom_id res chain seq x y z
N MET A 1 -5.14 20.93 5.34
CA MET A 1 -4.49 20.94 4.04
C MET A 1 -5.02 19.82 3.18
N SER A 2 -5.23 20.15 1.96
CA SER A 2 -5.51 19.12 1.00
C SER A 2 -4.24 18.30 0.81
N GLY A 3 -4.31 17.17 0.22
CA GLY A 3 -3.14 16.34 -0.06
C GLY A 3 -3.02 15.10 0.80
N SER A 4 -3.83 14.97 1.83
CA SER A 4 -3.82 13.78 2.67
C SER A 4 -4.82 12.77 2.12
N ARG A 5 -4.62 12.36 0.87
CA ARG A 5 -5.53 11.43 0.20
C ARG A 5 -4.76 10.28 -0.42
N ILE A 6 -5.26 9.07 -0.20
CA ILE A 6 -4.75 7.91 -0.91
C ILE A 6 -5.37 7.91 -2.29
N LYS A 7 -4.54 7.82 -3.32
CA LYS A 7 -5.02 7.66 -4.68
C LYS A 7 -4.98 6.17 -5.03
N VAL A 8 -6.12 5.61 -5.36
CA VAL A 8 -6.26 4.20 -5.70
C VAL A 8 -6.69 4.10 -7.16
N THR A 9 -5.87 3.47 -8.00
CA THR A 9 -6.17 3.26 -9.40
C THR A 9 -6.71 1.85 -9.60
N LEU A 10 -7.86 1.74 -10.27
CA LEU A 10 -8.53 0.48 -10.49
C LEU A 10 -8.18 -0.11 -11.86
N TYR A 11 -8.47 -1.39 -12.04
CA TYR A 11 -8.10 -2.11 -13.25
C TYR A 11 -8.76 -1.53 -14.52
N ASN A 12 -9.88 -0.83 -14.39
CA ASN A 12 -10.57 -0.20 -15.51
C ASN A 12 -10.03 1.20 -15.81
N ARG A 13 -8.86 1.56 -15.21
CA ARG A 13 -8.16 2.83 -15.37
C ARG A 13 -8.85 4.04 -14.75
N THR A 14 -9.91 3.84 -13.98
CA THR A 14 -10.46 4.90 -13.14
C THR A 14 -9.71 4.93 -11.83
N PHE A 15 -9.81 6.05 -11.10
CA PHE A 15 -9.16 6.13 -9.80
C PHE A 15 -10.11 6.77 -8.79
N LYS A 16 -9.81 6.54 -7.52
CA LYS A 16 -10.54 7.13 -6.41
C LYS A 16 -9.53 7.74 -5.45
N GLU A 17 -9.95 8.81 -4.79
CA GLU A 17 -9.15 9.43 -3.74
C GLU A 17 -9.86 9.25 -2.42
N ILE A 18 -9.15 8.71 -1.43
CA ILE A 18 -9.70 8.43 -0.11
C ILE A 18 -9.06 9.40 0.86
N ASP A 19 -9.89 10.15 1.57
CA ASP A 19 -9.42 11.17 2.52
C ASP A 19 -8.80 10.51 3.74
N MET A 20 -7.55 10.86 4.01
CA MET A 20 -6.77 10.32 5.12
C MET A 20 -6.27 11.45 6.04
N SER A 21 -6.98 12.57 6.07
CA SER A 21 -6.48 13.80 6.68
C SER A 21 -5.99 13.65 8.13
N ASP A 22 -6.53 12.71 8.88
CA ASP A 22 -6.16 12.50 10.27
C ASP A 22 -5.38 11.23 10.52
N TYR A 23 -4.88 10.57 9.46
CA TYR A 23 -4.25 9.27 9.63
C TYR A 23 -2.77 9.30 9.29
N THR A 24 -1.96 8.70 10.18
CA THR A 24 -0.56 8.41 9.90
C THR A 24 -0.37 6.92 9.63
N ARG A 25 -1.42 6.14 9.82
CA ARG A 25 -1.39 4.69 9.73
C ARG A 25 -2.44 4.18 8.76
N ILE A 26 -2.03 3.39 7.79
CA ILE A 26 -2.97 2.70 6.90
C ILE A 26 -3.52 1.51 7.67
N THR A 27 -4.81 1.49 7.89
CA THR A 27 -5.50 0.60 8.82
C THR A 27 -5.35 -0.88 8.45
N GLU A 28 -5.26 -1.71 9.47
CA GLU A 28 -5.18 -3.16 9.32
C GLU A 28 -6.32 -3.69 8.44
N GLY A 29 -5.95 -4.46 7.41
CA GLY A 29 -6.91 -5.10 6.52
C GLY A 29 -7.76 -4.19 5.65
N ILE A 30 -7.46 -2.89 5.59
CA ILE A 30 -8.33 -1.91 4.94
C ILE A 30 -8.63 -2.23 3.46
N PHE A 31 -7.65 -2.71 2.73
CA PHE A 31 -7.81 -3.06 1.31
C PHE A 31 -7.65 -4.56 1.07
N SER A 32 -7.79 -5.37 2.11
CA SER A 32 -7.62 -6.82 2.02
C SER A 32 -8.58 -7.40 0.98
N ASN A 33 -8.07 -8.30 0.14
CA ASN A 33 -8.83 -9.01 -0.88
C ASN A 33 -9.43 -8.11 -1.99
N ARG A 34 -8.85 -6.92 -2.19
CA ARG A 34 -9.27 -6.02 -3.25
C ARG A 34 -8.49 -6.36 -4.51
N ASP A 35 -9.06 -7.18 -5.38
CA ASP A 35 -8.42 -7.57 -6.62
C ASP A 35 -8.73 -6.65 -7.79
N ASP A 36 -9.37 -5.52 -7.52
CA ASP A 36 -9.66 -4.48 -8.51
C ASP A 36 -8.65 -3.33 -8.50
N ILE A 37 -7.76 -3.29 -7.49
CA ILE A 37 -6.78 -2.20 -7.33
C ILE A 37 -5.50 -2.55 -8.06
N VAL A 38 -5.02 -1.61 -8.91
CA VAL A 38 -3.81 -1.81 -9.70
C VAL A 38 -2.65 -0.96 -9.17
N GLU A 39 -2.91 0.26 -8.73
CA GLU A 39 -1.88 1.14 -8.17
C GLU A 39 -2.42 1.87 -6.96
N VAL A 40 -1.51 2.14 -6.02
CA VAL A 40 -1.82 2.92 -4.84
C VAL A 40 -0.71 3.94 -4.64
N ALA A 41 -1.09 5.19 -4.41
CA ALA A 41 -0.15 6.25 -4.05
C ALA A 41 -0.56 6.84 -2.72
N PHE A 42 0.33 6.78 -1.75
CA PHE A 42 0.08 7.29 -0.40
C PHE A 42 0.48 8.75 -0.30
N PRO A 43 -0.29 9.56 0.45
CA PRO A 43 0.08 10.97 0.67
C PRO A 43 1.19 11.08 1.71
N GLU A 44 1.84 12.24 1.74
CA GLU A 44 2.77 12.56 2.82
C GLU A 44 2.02 12.55 4.14
N GLY A 45 2.70 12.11 5.18
CA GLY A 45 2.11 11.96 6.50
C GLY A 45 1.83 10.52 6.88
N VAL A 46 1.69 9.63 5.90
CA VAL A 46 1.53 8.20 6.19
C VAL A 46 2.86 7.64 6.66
N GLU A 47 2.86 7.02 7.83
CA GLU A 47 4.09 6.48 8.43
C GLU A 47 4.10 4.96 8.50
N VAL A 48 2.93 4.34 8.65
CA VAL A 48 2.84 2.91 8.91
C VAL A 48 1.82 2.26 7.98
N ILE A 49 2.21 1.16 7.36
CA ILE A 49 1.28 0.29 6.65
C ILE A 49 1.00 -0.88 7.59
N ALA A 50 -0.24 -0.97 8.08
CA ALA A 50 -0.63 -1.93 9.10
C ALA A 50 -0.67 -3.37 8.58
N PRO A 51 -0.71 -4.36 9.48
CA PRO A 51 -0.76 -5.76 9.06
C PRO A 51 -1.93 -6.02 8.13
N ASN A 52 -1.69 -6.80 7.09
CA ASN A 52 -2.71 -7.28 6.16
C ASN A 52 -3.45 -6.17 5.39
N ALA A 53 -2.92 -4.94 5.42
CA ALA A 53 -3.59 -3.80 4.78
C ALA A 53 -3.92 -4.06 3.31
N PHE A 54 -3.03 -4.72 2.58
CA PHE A 54 -3.19 -5.04 1.16
C PHE A 54 -3.10 -6.54 0.89
N GLU A 55 -3.47 -7.34 1.85
CA GLU A 55 -3.45 -8.79 1.71
C GLU A 55 -4.28 -9.23 0.51
N ASN A 56 -3.71 -10.08 -0.34
CA ASN A 56 -4.38 -10.65 -1.50
C ASN A 56 -4.88 -9.61 -2.52
N CYS A 57 -4.18 -8.49 -2.65
CA CYS A 57 -4.44 -7.53 -3.71
C CYS A 57 -3.75 -8.03 -4.98
N ARG A 58 -4.38 -8.98 -5.66
CA ARG A 58 -3.75 -9.76 -6.72
C ARG A 58 -3.43 -9.00 -7.99
N ARG A 59 -4.10 -7.87 -8.22
CA ARG A 59 -3.85 -7.04 -9.41
C ARG A 59 -2.96 -5.85 -9.10
N LEU A 60 -2.60 -5.65 -7.83
CA LEU A 60 -1.77 -4.52 -7.45
C LEU A 60 -0.39 -4.66 -8.08
N GLU A 61 0.00 -3.67 -8.89
CA GLU A 61 1.26 -3.68 -9.62
C GLU A 61 2.27 -2.68 -9.08
N LYS A 62 1.80 -1.57 -8.54
CA LYS A 62 2.68 -0.49 -8.11
C LYS A 62 2.18 0.19 -6.85
N VAL A 63 3.10 0.46 -5.95
CA VAL A 63 2.82 1.24 -4.75
C VAL A 63 3.83 2.39 -4.67
N GLU A 64 3.33 3.60 -4.50
CA GLU A 64 4.17 4.78 -4.30
C GLU A 64 4.10 5.16 -2.83
N PHE A 65 5.24 5.10 -2.15
CA PHE A 65 5.36 5.43 -0.74
C PHE A 65 5.79 6.87 -0.54
N PRO A 66 5.26 7.56 0.49
CA PRO A 66 5.69 8.92 0.78
C PRO A 66 7.02 8.92 1.52
N LYS A 67 7.66 10.09 1.59
CA LYS A 67 8.92 10.22 2.31
C LYS A 67 8.75 10.04 3.82
N SER A 68 7.55 10.27 4.34
CA SER A 68 7.24 10.11 5.76
C SER A 68 7.18 8.66 6.21
N HIS A 69 7.19 7.72 5.28
CA HIS A 69 6.98 6.30 5.54
C HIS A 69 8.08 5.73 6.45
N LYS A 70 7.68 4.97 7.47
CA LYS A 70 8.60 4.43 8.48
C LYS A 70 8.58 2.91 8.59
N SER A 71 7.42 2.28 8.39
CA SER A 71 7.36 0.83 8.56
C SER A 71 6.27 0.18 7.73
N ILE A 72 6.54 -1.07 7.34
CA ILE A 72 5.58 -1.96 6.69
C ILE A 72 5.47 -3.17 7.59
N GLU A 73 4.29 -3.42 8.12
CA GLU A 73 4.09 -4.44 9.13
C GLU A 73 3.75 -5.81 8.56
N ASN A 74 3.56 -6.80 9.44
CA ASN A 74 3.41 -8.20 9.05
C ASN A 74 2.33 -8.40 7.99
N GLU A 75 2.70 -9.10 6.92
CA GLU A 75 1.76 -9.52 5.87
C GLU A 75 1.01 -8.36 5.19
N ALA A 76 1.55 -7.14 5.30
CA ALA A 76 0.88 -5.96 4.74
C ALA A 76 0.56 -6.14 3.25
N PHE A 77 1.45 -6.78 2.50
CA PHE A 77 1.29 -7.02 1.06
C PHE A 77 1.37 -8.51 0.71
N ILE A 78 0.99 -9.37 1.63
CA ILE A 78 1.06 -10.80 1.38
C ILE A 78 0.21 -11.19 0.16
N ASN A 79 0.78 -12.00 -0.72
CA ASN A 79 0.10 -12.50 -1.92
C ASN A 79 -0.34 -11.43 -2.92
N CYS A 80 0.39 -10.34 -2.99
CA CYS A 80 0.21 -9.36 -4.06
C CYS A 80 0.98 -9.88 -5.28
N LEU A 81 0.37 -10.80 -6.01
CA LEU A 81 1.04 -11.58 -7.05
C LEU A 81 1.56 -10.75 -8.22
N SER A 82 0.90 -9.64 -8.52
CA SER A 82 1.27 -8.78 -9.64
C SER A 82 2.20 -7.64 -9.26
N LEU A 83 2.53 -7.50 -7.98
CA LEU A 83 3.31 -6.35 -7.52
C LEU A 83 4.72 -6.39 -8.09
N LYS A 84 5.10 -5.32 -8.79
CA LYS A 84 6.39 -5.18 -9.47
C LYS A 84 7.20 -4.01 -8.94
N GLU A 85 6.54 -2.96 -8.47
CA GLU A 85 7.20 -1.74 -8.04
C GLU A 85 6.71 -1.34 -6.65
N ALA A 86 7.62 -1.39 -5.70
CA ALA A 86 7.33 -1.02 -4.32
C ALA A 86 8.60 -0.47 -3.67
N ASP A 87 9.02 0.72 -4.13
CA ASP A 87 10.23 1.34 -3.60
C ASP A 87 9.88 2.09 -2.32
N TYR A 88 10.10 1.44 -1.18
CA TYR A 88 9.79 2.02 0.12
C TYR A 88 10.97 2.79 0.74
N GLY A 89 12.10 2.85 0.04
CA GLY A 89 13.24 3.61 0.52
C GLY A 89 14.15 2.85 1.47
N LYS A 90 15.11 3.57 2.07
CA LYS A 90 16.18 2.93 2.83
C LYS A 90 15.94 2.82 4.33
N ASN A 91 15.26 3.80 4.91
CA ASN A 91 15.13 3.89 6.36
C ASN A 91 13.79 3.40 6.87
N VAL A 92 13.29 2.35 6.25
CA VAL A 92 11.98 1.80 6.54
C VAL A 92 12.17 0.41 7.14
N THR A 93 11.48 0.15 8.25
CA THR A 93 11.46 -1.16 8.87
C THR A 93 10.42 -2.01 8.16
N VAL A 94 10.84 -3.13 7.57
CA VAL A 94 9.95 -4.01 6.83
C VAL A 94 9.87 -5.36 7.53
N ALA A 95 8.67 -5.79 7.88
CA ALA A 95 8.48 -7.09 8.52
C ALA A 95 8.92 -8.20 7.57
N PRO A 96 9.47 -9.31 8.08
CA PRO A 96 10.01 -10.38 7.22
C PRO A 96 9.02 -10.96 6.23
N ASP A 97 7.73 -10.96 6.57
CA ASP A 97 6.69 -11.53 5.73
C ASP A 97 5.80 -10.49 5.06
N ALA A 98 6.19 -9.20 5.12
CA ALA A 98 5.39 -8.11 4.56
C ALA A 98 5.07 -8.33 3.08
N PHE A 99 6.01 -8.87 2.32
CA PHE A 99 5.85 -9.11 0.88
C PHE A 99 5.84 -10.59 0.52
N LYS A 100 5.47 -11.44 1.47
CA LYS A 100 5.42 -12.88 1.23
C LYS A 100 4.45 -13.18 0.08
N GLY A 101 4.89 -13.99 -0.87
CA GLY A 101 4.06 -14.34 -2.02
C GLY A 101 4.05 -13.33 -3.14
N CYS A 102 4.79 -12.23 -3.01
CA CYS A 102 4.90 -11.23 -4.08
C CYS A 102 5.92 -11.73 -5.10
N ILE A 103 5.53 -12.69 -5.91
CA ILE A 103 6.44 -13.46 -6.76
C ILE A 103 7.03 -12.66 -7.92
N ASN A 104 6.49 -11.48 -8.22
CA ASN A 104 7.00 -10.62 -9.29
C ASN A 104 7.76 -9.40 -8.77
N LEU A 105 7.95 -9.33 -7.48
CA LEU A 105 8.65 -8.18 -6.89
C LEU A 105 10.16 -8.36 -6.94
#